data_b44edfdec7d75a202b4684cf07d29034
#
_entry.id   b44edfdec7d75a202b4684cf07d29034
#
_cell.length_a   1.000
_cell.length_b   1.000
_cell.length_c   1.000
_cell.angle_alpha   90.00
_cell.angle_beta   90.00
_cell.angle_gamma   90.00
#
_symmetry.space_group_name_H-M   'P 1'
#
loop_
_entity.id
_entity.type
_entity.pdbx_description
1 polymer ?
#
loop_
_entity_poly.entity_id
_entity_poly.type
_entity_poly.pdbx_seq_one_letter_code
_entity_poly.pdbx_strand_id
1 'polypeptide(L)'
;MYKRQFPELQFFLDHKVDQVKFVDRTFNCNHEHAYEIWKYLLEHDNGITNFHFEVAADLLREEDFALFAQMRKGLIQLEIGIQSTYPDTITEIRRVMDVGKVAECVARVKKMHNIHQHLDLIAGLPFETFAQFQQSFNDVYAMRPDQLQLGFLKVLNGSYMEEKKEDYGIISTSEPPYEVLATKWLSYEERSLLKDVEEMVEVYYNSGQFMHTLEYLLAGREDTFSFYLQLSRYYRQREWMGYKHTRLFRYDALRAFVSDGLQRNMTAEPENISESDPKRSVRKDTVCAKFEEELLTEYLLHDLYLTENSKKRPDWACDDTETKQRLKQIRDPRWRAQHLKQEQAGQIEKILANRTDLHLEYYPKMCGGYLLYDYSPVSYTHLTL
;
A
#
# COMPACT_ATOMS: atom_id res chain seq x y z
N MET A 1 31.72 -0.53 17.74
CA MET A 1 30.62 0.44 18.06
C MET A 1 29.34 -0.28 18.44
N TYR A 2 28.86 -1.26 17.66
CA TYR A 2 27.63 -2.04 17.91
C TYR A 2 27.53 -2.73 19.28
N LYS A 3 28.65 -3.21 19.87
CA LYS A 3 28.67 -3.85 21.19
C LYS A 3 28.14 -2.99 22.34
N ARG A 4 28.11 -1.66 22.20
CA ARG A 4 27.55 -0.75 23.20
C ARG A 4 26.01 -0.64 23.05
N GLN A 5 25.47 -0.91 21.87
CA GLN A 5 24.04 -0.87 21.61
C GLN A 5 23.32 -2.15 22.04
N PHE A 6 24.01 -3.29 22.13
CA PHE A 6 23.38 -4.55 22.54
C PHE A 6 22.68 -4.49 23.90
N PRO A 7 23.26 -3.89 24.96
CA PRO A 7 22.54 -3.72 26.23
C PRO A 7 21.28 -2.82 26.11
N GLU A 8 21.34 -1.80 25.25
CA GLU A 8 20.19 -0.91 24.99
C GLU A 8 19.08 -1.67 24.24
N LEU A 9 19.44 -2.46 23.22
CA LEU A 9 18.50 -3.31 22.49
C LEU A 9 17.88 -4.37 23.41
N GLN A 10 18.71 -5.00 24.27
CA GLN A 10 18.22 -5.97 25.24
C GLN A 10 17.24 -5.34 26.22
N PHE A 11 17.47 -4.11 26.65
CA PHE A 11 16.53 -3.38 27.50
C PHE A 11 15.16 -3.26 26.84
N PHE A 12 15.07 -2.88 25.56
CA PHE A 12 13.79 -2.80 24.84
C PHE A 12 13.12 -4.17 24.67
N LEU A 13 13.91 -5.21 24.39
CA LEU A 13 13.41 -6.58 24.27
C LEU A 13 12.86 -7.11 25.60
N ASP A 14 13.56 -6.88 26.72
CA ASP A 14 13.15 -7.31 28.06
C ASP A 14 11.86 -6.60 28.51
N HIS A 15 11.68 -5.33 28.12
CA HIS A 15 10.50 -4.53 28.44
C HIS A 15 9.36 -4.71 27.44
N LYS A 16 9.54 -5.57 26.42
CA LYS A 16 8.53 -5.87 25.40
C LYS A 16 7.94 -4.62 24.76
N VAL A 17 8.81 -3.67 24.42
CA VAL A 17 8.41 -2.43 23.74
C VAL A 17 7.84 -2.78 22.38
N ASP A 18 6.66 -2.27 22.03
CA ASP A 18 5.98 -2.62 20.78
C ASP A 18 6.81 -2.26 19.55
N GLN A 19 7.42 -1.08 19.52
CA GLN A 19 8.25 -0.63 18.41
C GLN A 19 9.45 0.20 18.86
N VAL A 20 10.60 -0.03 18.23
CA VAL A 20 11.84 0.76 18.37
C VAL A 20 12.24 1.28 16.99
N LYS A 21 12.30 2.61 16.83
CA LYS A 21 12.76 3.24 15.59
C LYS A 21 14.22 3.72 15.72
N PHE A 22 15.07 3.25 14.81
CA PHE A 22 16.41 3.79 14.63
C PHE A 22 16.32 5.13 13.88
N VAL A 23 17.10 6.10 14.33
CA VAL A 23 17.07 7.48 13.78
C VAL A 23 18.20 7.76 12.78
N ASP A 24 18.93 6.73 12.38
CA ASP A 24 19.98 6.84 11.37
C ASP A 24 19.33 7.04 10.00
N ARG A 25 19.84 8.00 9.21
CA ARG A 25 19.33 8.27 7.84
C ARG A 25 19.63 7.17 6.84
N THR A 26 20.64 6.35 7.10
CA THR A 26 21.01 5.17 6.30
C THR A 26 21.71 4.20 7.23
N PHE A 27 20.93 3.38 7.89
CA PHE A 27 21.41 2.47 8.93
C PHE A 27 22.48 1.52 8.43
N ASN A 28 22.34 1.02 7.20
CA ASN A 28 23.25 0.06 6.59
C ASN A 28 24.42 0.68 5.80
N CYS A 29 24.72 1.97 6.00
CA CYS A 29 25.92 2.59 5.41
C CYS A 29 27.23 1.93 5.89
N ASN A 30 27.24 1.41 7.12
CA ASN A 30 28.27 0.51 7.61
C ASN A 30 27.68 -0.90 7.72
N HIS A 31 27.96 -1.72 6.71
CA HIS A 31 27.37 -3.04 6.57
C HIS A 31 27.66 -3.95 7.78
N GLU A 32 28.93 -4.03 8.26
CA GLU A 32 29.29 -4.86 9.41
C GLU A 32 28.48 -4.49 10.65
N HIS A 33 28.31 -3.18 10.88
CA HIS A 33 27.52 -2.67 11.99
C HIS A 33 26.04 -3.09 11.89
N ALA A 34 25.44 -2.89 10.72
CA ALA A 34 24.03 -3.23 10.49
C ALA A 34 23.79 -4.74 10.61
N TYR A 35 24.65 -5.55 9.99
CA TYR A 35 24.55 -7.00 10.02
C TYR A 35 24.61 -7.56 11.45
N GLU A 36 25.55 -7.11 12.28
CA GLU A 36 25.68 -7.56 13.67
C GLU A 36 24.45 -7.17 14.53
N ILE A 37 23.87 -5.99 14.29
CA ILE A 37 22.63 -5.58 14.97
C ILE A 37 21.45 -6.47 14.51
N TRP A 38 21.23 -6.65 13.22
CA TRP A 38 20.17 -7.50 12.72
C TRP A 38 20.29 -8.96 13.18
N LYS A 39 21.53 -9.47 13.22
CA LYS A 39 21.81 -10.81 13.74
C LYS A 39 21.47 -10.91 15.23
N TYR A 40 21.87 -9.91 16.03
CA TYR A 40 21.55 -9.85 17.45
C TYR A 40 20.03 -9.86 17.69
N LEU A 41 19.28 -9.07 16.92
CA LEU A 41 17.82 -9.02 17.03
C LEU A 41 17.16 -10.35 16.65
N LEU A 42 17.67 -11.06 15.65
CA LEU A 42 17.18 -12.40 15.30
C LEU A 42 17.44 -13.40 16.45
N GLU A 43 18.64 -13.39 17.02
CA GLU A 43 19.04 -14.33 18.09
C GLU A 43 18.33 -14.08 19.44
N HIS A 44 17.87 -12.84 19.70
CA HIS A 44 17.25 -12.44 20.97
C HIS A 44 15.79 -12.02 20.83
N ASP A 45 15.14 -12.37 19.71
CA ASP A 45 13.76 -11.98 19.43
C ASP A 45 12.80 -12.42 20.58
N ASN A 46 12.04 -11.46 21.10
CA ASN A 46 11.04 -11.69 22.15
C ASN A 46 9.64 -12.02 21.62
N GLY A 47 9.47 -12.11 20.29
CA GLY A 47 8.19 -12.39 19.62
C GLY A 47 7.22 -11.19 19.57
N ILE A 48 7.58 -10.02 20.08
CA ILE A 48 6.71 -8.84 20.22
C ILE A 48 7.32 -7.63 19.52
N THR A 49 8.52 -7.20 19.93
CA THR A 49 9.13 -5.93 19.54
C THR A 49 9.40 -5.88 18.03
N ASN A 50 8.98 -4.80 17.39
CA ASN A 50 9.31 -4.45 16.01
C ASN A 50 10.45 -3.42 16.00
N PHE A 51 11.41 -3.59 15.09
CA PHE A 51 12.53 -2.65 14.90
C PHE A 51 12.45 -2.03 13.52
N HIS A 52 12.38 -0.70 13.47
CA HIS A 52 12.24 0.08 12.25
C HIS A 52 13.58 0.72 11.87
N PHE A 53 14.03 0.45 10.63
CA PHE A 53 15.30 0.93 10.09
C PHE A 53 15.08 1.71 8.80
N GLU A 54 15.71 2.87 8.67
CA GLU A 54 15.86 3.55 7.39
C GLU A 54 17.13 3.03 6.69
N VAL A 55 16.96 2.43 5.50
CA VAL A 55 18.04 1.74 4.78
C VAL A 55 18.18 2.19 3.33
N ALA A 56 19.39 2.06 2.78
CA ALA A 56 19.63 2.09 1.35
C ALA A 56 19.55 0.65 0.83
N ALA A 57 18.48 0.33 0.09
CA ALA A 57 18.20 -1.05 -0.34
C ALA A 57 19.27 -1.58 -1.32
N ASP A 58 19.86 -0.71 -2.15
CA ASP A 58 20.93 -1.05 -3.09
C ASP A 58 22.27 -1.40 -2.43
N LEU A 59 22.40 -1.17 -1.11
CA LEU A 59 23.55 -1.60 -0.30
C LEU A 59 23.35 -2.98 0.33
N LEU A 60 22.16 -3.58 0.28
CA LEU A 60 21.89 -4.90 0.82
C LEU A 60 22.67 -5.98 0.06
N ARG A 61 23.15 -6.98 0.80
CA ARG A 61 24.00 -8.09 0.31
C ARG A 61 23.29 -9.42 0.47
N GLU A 62 23.82 -10.45 -0.17
CA GLU A 62 23.26 -11.82 -0.10
C GLU A 62 23.13 -12.35 1.34
N GLU A 63 24.10 -12.02 2.20
CA GLU A 63 24.08 -12.41 3.60
C GLU A 63 22.95 -11.74 4.39
N ASP A 64 22.57 -10.49 4.04
CA ASP A 64 21.45 -9.79 4.68
C ASP A 64 20.14 -10.47 4.33
N PHE A 65 19.92 -10.82 3.05
CA PHE A 65 18.73 -11.54 2.63
C PHE A 65 18.63 -12.93 3.28
N ALA A 66 19.76 -13.64 3.42
CA ALA A 66 19.79 -14.93 4.10
C ALA A 66 19.43 -14.80 5.60
N LEU A 67 19.82 -13.70 6.24
CA LEU A 67 19.45 -13.38 7.62
C LEU A 67 17.99 -13.00 7.74
N PHE A 68 17.50 -12.12 6.86
CA PHE A 68 16.11 -11.65 6.83
C PHE A 68 15.11 -12.78 6.62
N ALA A 69 15.45 -13.77 5.80
CA ALA A 69 14.58 -14.93 5.56
C ALA A 69 14.34 -15.80 6.82
N GLN A 70 15.19 -15.68 7.85
CA GLN A 70 15.05 -16.40 9.11
C GLN A 70 14.24 -15.64 10.16
N MET A 71 13.98 -14.34 9.94
CA MET A 71 13.26 -13.49 10.89
C MET A 71 11.77 -13.82 10.91
N ARG A 72 11.14 -13.73 12.08
CA ARG A 72 9.68 -13.80 12.15
C ARG A 72 9.04 -12.61 11.42
N LYS A 73 7.79 -12.77 11.05
CA LYS A 73 6.98 -11.66 10.53
C LYS A 73 6.88 -10.55 11.56
N GLY A 74 7.26 -9.33 11.15
CA GLY A 74 7.19 -8.12 11.95
C GLY A 74 8.32 -7.94 12.98
N LEU A 75 9.42 -8.71 12.90
CA LEU A 75 10.62 -8.42 13.72
C LEU A 75 11.26 -7.11 13.28
N ILE A 76 11.43 -6.93 11.97
CA ILE A 76 11.96 -5.69 11.41
C ILE A 76 11.01 -5.08 10.37
N GLN A 77 11.14 -3.79 10.18
CA GLN A 77 10.52 -2.99 9.14
C GLN A 77 11.58 -2.14 8.46
N LEU A 78 11.53 -2.04 7.15
CA LEU A 78 12.48 -1.27 6.35
C LEU A 78 11.79 -0.05 5.74
N GLU A 79 12.30 1.14 6.04
CA GLU A 79 11.97 2.38 5.37
C GLU A 79 13.05 2.66 4.32
N ILE A 80 12.64 2.75 3.06
CA ILE A 80 13.52 2.88 1.89
C ILE A 80 13.21 4.21 1.21
N GLY A 81 14.02 5.21 1.52
CA GLY A 81 13.86 6.52 0.91
C GLY A 81 14.32 6.52 -0.55
N ILE A 82 13.44 6.41 -1.51
CA ILE A 82 13.74 6.54 -2.94
C ILE A 82 13.85 8.02 -3.32
N GLN A 83 12.94 8.83 -2.81
CA GLN A 83 12.80 10.27 -2.97
C GLN A 83 12.31 10.66 -4.38
N SER A 84 12.95 10.17 -5.45
CA SER A 84 12.62 10.34 -6.87
C SER A 84 13.25 9.22 -7.68
N THR A 85 12.71 8.91 -8.85
CA THR A 85 13.35 8.03 -9.85
C THR A 85 13.94 8.84 -11.01
N TYR A 86 13.75 10.18 -11.02
CA TYR A 86 14.26 11.04 -12.08
C TYR A 86 15.76 11.31 -11.92
N PRO A 87 16.62 10.97 -12.91
CA PRO A 87 18.08 10.97 -12.76
C PRO A 87 18.68 12.33 -12.41
N ASP A 88 18.16 13.42 -13.01
CA ASP A 88 18.68 14.76 -12.75
C ASP A 88 18.39 15.19 -11.30
N THR A 89 17.21 14.87 -10.80
CA THR A 89 16.81 15.10 -9.40
C THR A 89 17.69 14.32 -8.45
N ILE A 90 17.88 13.01 -8.71
CA ILE A 90 18.75 12.14 -7.87
C ILE A 90 20.16 12.70 -7.78
N THR A 91 20.71 13.15 -8.92
CA THR A 91 22.05 13.77 -8.98
C THR A 91 22.11 15.06 -8.18
N GLU A 92 21.11 15.94 -8.35
CA GLU A 92 21.08 17.25 -7.69
C GLU A 92 20.93 17.17 -6.17
N ILE A 93 20.15 16.24 -5.68
CA ILE A 93 20.05 15.98 -4.22
C ILE A 93 21.24 15.19 -3.68
N ARG A 94 22.27 15.00 -4.51
CA ARG A 94 23.55 14.33 -4.15
C ARG A 94 23.34 12.90 -3.65
N ARG A 95 22.36 12.19 -4.21
CA ARG A 95 22.08 10.80 -3.87
C ARG A 95 22.74 9.88 -4.89
N VAL A 96 23.41 8.84 -4.38
CA VAL A 96 23.91 7.75 -5.21
C VAL A 96 22.97 6.58 -5.01
N MET A 97 22.17 6.26 -5.99
CA MET A 97 21.18 5.19 -5.93
C MET A 97 20.96 4.58 -7.31
N ASP A 98 20.94 3.26 -7.36
CA ASP A 98 20.52 2.49 -8.53
C ASP A 98 19.07 2.03 -8.34
N VAL A 99 18.12 2.71 -9.01
CA VAL A 99 16.69 2.44 -8.92
C VAL A 99 16.36 1.00 -9.34
N GLY A 100 17.04 0.46 -10.35
CA GLY A 100 16.85 -0.92 -10.80
C GLY A 100 17.22 -1.91 -9.71
N LYS A 101 18.39 -1.71 -9.09
CA LYS A 101 18.84 -2.55 -7.97
C LYS A 101 17.96 -2.42 -6.73
N VAL A 102 17.45 -1.22 -6.44
CA VAL A 102 16.46 -1.02 -5.37
C VAL A 102 15.22 -1.85 -5.65
N ALA A 103 14.67 -1.81 -6.87
CA ALA A 103 13.48 -2.57 -7.25
C ALA A 103 13.70 -4.09 -7.10
N GLU A 104 14.88 -4.60 -7.50
CA GLU A 104 15.24 -6.01 -7.31
C GLU A 104 15.28 -6.40 -5.81
N CYS A 105 15.91 -5.55 -4.98
CA CYS A 105 16.01 -5.77 -3.53
C CYS A 105 14.63 -5.77 -2.87
N VAL A 106 13.77 -4.80 -3.21
CA VAL A 106 12.38 -4.71 -2.72
C VAL A 106 11.60 -5.97 -3.10
N ALA A 107 11.70 -6.42 -4.36
CA ALA A 107 11.03 -7.64 -4.82
C ALA A 107 11.52 -8.90 -4.09
N ARG A 108 12.81 -8.98 -3.75
CA ARG A 108 13.38 -10.10 -2.99
C ARG A 108 12.86 -10.13 -1.56
N VAL A 109 12.89 -9.01 -0.87
CA VAL A 109 12.35 -8.89 0.50
C VAL A 109 10.86 -9.21 0.52
N LYS A 110 10.09 -8.71 -0.46
CA LYS A 110 8.65 -8.98 -0.56
C LYS A 110 8.32 -10.47 -0.66
N LYS A 111 9.11 -11.24 -1.39
CA LYS A 111 8.93 -12.71 -1.51
C LYS A 111 9.07 -13.45 -0.19
N MET A 112 9.70 -12.86 0.83
CA MET A 112 9.84 -13.48 2.15
C MET A 112 8.57 -13.36 3.00
N HIS A 113 7.67 -12.38 2.70
CA HIS A 113 6.40 -12.13 3.38
C HIS A 113 6.50 -11.87 4.89
N ASN A 114 7.67 -11.51 5.41
CA ASN A 114 7.92 -11.33 6.84
C ASN A 114 8.39 -9.91 7.24
N ILE A 115 8.80 -9.10 6.28
CA ILE A 115 9.32 -7.74 6.51
C ILE A 115 8.41 -6.73 5.81
N HIS A 116 7.93 -5.76 6.58
CA HIS A 116 7.16 -4.62 6.06
C HIS A 116 8.11 -3.63 5.38
N GLN A 117 7.80 -3.23 4.16
CA GLN A 117 8.57 -2.31 3.36
C GLN A 117 7.80 -1.02 3.15
N HIS A 118 8.39 0.09 3.59
CA HIS A 118 7.90 1.43 3.45
C HIS A 118 8.80 2.18 2.46
N LEU A 119 8.25 2.63 1.34
CA LEU A 119 8.99 3.37 0.31
C LEU A 119 8.51 4.83 0.27
N ASP A 120 9.49 5.76 0.16
CA ASP A 120 9.22 7.19 0.23
C ASP A 120 9.54 7.90 -1.08
N LEU A 121 8.63 8.79 -1.49
CA LEU A 121 8.85 9.81 -2.52
C LEU A 121 8.74 11.20 -1.90
N ILE A 122 9.48 12.18 -2.45
CA ILE A 122 9.43 13.58 -2.01
C ILE A 122 9.08 14.48 -3.18
N ALA A 123 7.91 15.11 -3.12
CA ALA A 123 7.49 16.12 -4.09
C ALA A 123 8.18 17.48 -3.84
N GLY A 124 8.45 18.22 -4.91
CA GLY A 124 9.06 19.54 -4.88
C GLY A 124 10.58 19.54 -4.83
N LEU A 125 11.21 18.42 -5.18
CA LEU A 125 12.65 18.34 -5.38
C LEU A 125 13.09 19.13 -6.63
N PRO A 126 14.37 19.57 -6.70
CA PRO A 126 14.89 20.25 -7.88
C PRO A 126 14.79 19.40 -9.13
N PHE A 127 14.53 20.04 -10.28
CA PHE A 127 14.41 19.45 -11.62
C PHE A 127 13.24 18.46 -11.81
N GLU A 128 12.40 18.22 -10.82
CA GLU A 128 11.27 17.31 -10.91
C GLU A 128 9.97 18.07 -11.12
N THR A 129 9.42 18.01 -12.33
CA THR A 129 8.11 18.54 -12.71
C THR A 129 7.00 17.60 -12.21
N PHE A 130 5.76 18.07 -12.26
CA PHE A 130 4.58 17.23 -11.95
C PHE A 130 4.56 15.93 -12.76
N ALA A 131 4.88 15.99 -14.08
CA ALA A 131 4.90 14.80 -14.93
C ALA A 131 6.03 13.82 -14.56
N GLN A 132 7.19 14.33 -14.14
CA GLN A 132 8.30 13.49 -13.69
C GLN A 132 8.00 12.85 -12.32
N PHE A 133 7.36 13.59 -11.41
CA PHE A 133 6.87 13.02 -10.16
C PHE A 133 5.81 11.93 -10.39
N GLN A 134 4.89 12.15 -11.37
CA GLN A 134 3.94 11.11 -11.78
C GLN A 134 4.67 9.84 -12.24
N GLN A 135 5.75 9.96 -13.01
CA GLN A 135 6.56 8.81 -13.41
C GLN A 135 7.24 8.16 -12.21
N SER A 136 7.88 8.94 -11.32
CA SER A 136 8.48 8.44 -10.09
C SER A 136 7.47 7.67 -9.22
N PHE A 137 6.23 8.17 -9.14
CA PHE A 137 5.15 7.49 -8.45
C PHE A 137 4.83 6.13 -9.08
N ASN A 138 4.66 6.08 -10.41
CA ASN A 138 4.33 4.85 -11.12
C ASN A 138 5.45 3.81 -10.98
N ASP A 139 6.71 4.23 -11.08
CA ASP A 139 7.88 3.35 -10.90
C ASP A 139 7.90 2.71 -9.50
N VAL A 140 7.68 3.52 -8.46
CA VAL A 140 7.71 3.03 -7.07
C VAL A 140 6.45 2.23 -6.73
N TYR A 141 5.29 2.62 -7.24
CA TYR A 141 4.05 1.86 -7.09
C TYR A 141 4.17 0.45 -7.71
N ALA A 142 4.86 0.34 -8.85
CA ALA A 142 5.10 -0.95 -9.52
C ALA A 142 5.97 -1.90 -8.68
N MET A 143 6.80 -1.39 -7.75
CA MET A 143 7.54 -2.20 -6.78
C MET A 143 6.61 -2.82 -5.72
N ARG A 144 5.36 -2.35 -5.61
CA ARG A 144 4.31 -2.83 -4.69
C ARG A 144 4.76 -2.85 -3.22
N PRO A 145 5.22 -1.72 -2.66
CA PRO A 145 5.56 -1.65 -1.24
C PRO A 145 4.34 -1.97 -0.36
N ASP A 146 4.58 -2.28 0.92
CA ASP A 146 3.49 -2.42 1.88
C ASP A 146 2.92 -1.06 2.27
N GLN A 147 3.76 -0.01 2.22
CA GLN A 147 3.38 1.38 2.41
C GLN A 147 4.13 2.27 1.43
N LEU A 148 3.42 3.21 0.78
CA LEU A 148 3.98 4.22 -0.11
C LEU A 148 3.72 5.60 0.49
N GLN A 149 4.76 6.28 0.94
CA GLN A 149 4.66 7.62 1.48
C GLN A 149 4.98 8.67 0.41
N LEU A 150 4.08 9.62 0.24
CA LEU A 150 4.32 10.81 -0.54
C LEU A 150 4.65 11.96 0.43
N GLY A 151 5.94 12.26 0.55
CA GLY A 151 6.44 13.40 1.33
C GLY A 151 6.51 14.66 0.48
N PHE A 152 6.73 15.79 1.15
CA PHE A 152 6.98 17.08 0.52
C PHE A 152 8.28 17.66 1.06
N LEU A 153 9.07 18.27 0.17
CA LEU A 153 10.34 18.85 0.54
C LEU A 153 10.20 19.81 1.73
N LYS A 154 11.03 19.62 2.74
CA LYS A 154 11.15 20.52 3.90
C LYS A 154 12.46 21.27 3.81
N VAL A 155 12.38 22.60 3.78
CA VAL A 155 13.54 23.48 3.64
C VAL A 155 14.06 23.82 5.01
N LEU A 156 14.89 22.94 5.56
CA LEU A 156 15.45 23.08 6.91
C LEU A 156 16.60 24.07 6.92
N ASN A 157 16.71 24.85 7.99
CA ASN A 157 17.81 25.81 8.20
C ASN A 157 19.18 25.09 8.14
N GLY A 158 20.12 25.67 7.40
CA GLY A 158 21.47 25.10 7.17
C GLY A 158 21.51 23.93 6.21
N SER A 159 20.38 23.60 5.54
CA SER A 159 20.36 22.55 4.52
C SER A 159 20.81 23.08 3.15
N TYR A 160 21.29 22.18 2.29
CA TYR A 160 21.61 22.50 0.89
C TYR A 160 20.41 23.12 0.13
N MET A 161 19.20 22.69 0.42
CA MET A 161 18.00 23.24 -0.19
C MET A 161 17.72 24.69 0.24
N GLU A 162 18.09 25.05 1.47
CA GLU A 162 18.02 26.45 1.92
C GLU A 162 19.07 27.29 1.20
N GLU A 163 20.32 26.83 1.07
CA GLU A 163 21.39 27.52 0.33
C GLU A 163 21.00 27.79 -1.13
N LYS A 164 20.26 26.84 -1.74
CA LYS A 164 19.81 26.89 -3.14
C LYS A 164 18.40 27.48 -3.34
N LYS A 165 17.79 27.98 -2.27
CA LYS A 165 16.41 28.42 -2.28
C LYS A 165 16.08 29.44 -3.38
N GLU A 166 16.93 30.43 -3.57
CA GLU A 166 16.77 31.44 -4.62
C GLU A 166 17.04 30.85 -6.02
N ASP A 167 18.11 30.04 -6.15
CA ASP A 167 18.48 29.41 -7.42
C ASP A 167 17.35 28.51 -7.96
N TYR A 168 16.64 27.82 -7.08
CA TYR A 168 15.54 26.89 -7.42
C TYR A 168 14.16 27.54 -7.36
N GLY A 169 14.07 28.82 -6.97
CA GLY A 169 12.80 29.51 -6.80
C GLY A 169 11.88 28.84 -5.79
N ILE A 170 12.48 28.27 -4.73
CA ILE A 170 11.72 27.58 -3.70
C ILE A 170 10.96 28.58 -2.85
N ILE A 171 9.65 28.41 -2.79
CA ILE A 171 8.76 29.07 -1.81
C ILE A 171 8.36 28.02 -0.79
N SER A 172 8.58 28.27 0.49
CA SER A 172 8.26 27.38 1.60
C SER A 172 7.56 28.12 2.72
N THR A 173 6.88 27.39 3.61
CA THR A 173 6.34 27.97 4.84
C THR A 173 7.46 28.52 5.72
N SER A 174 7.22 29.63 6.41
CA SER A 174 8.17 30.22 7.39
C SER A 174 8.17 29.50 8.73
N GLU A 175 7.12 28.74 9.00
CA GLU A 175 6.91 27.98 10.22
C GLU A 175 7.10 26.48 10.00
N PRO A 176 7.48 25.73 11.03
CA PRO A 176 7.52 24.26 10.94
C PRO A 176 6.20 23.69 10.38
N PRO A 177 6.27 22.72 9.48
CA PRO A 177 7.44 21.91 9.11
C PRO A 177 8.30 22.46 7.98
N TYR A 178 8.24 23.74 7.62
CA TYR A 178 9.01 24.40 6.55
C TYR A 178 8.79 23.78 5.17
N GLU A 179 7.58 23.34 4.94
CA GLU A 179 7.21 22.58 3.74
C GLU A 179 7.18 23.45 2.49
N VAL A 180 7.66 22.91 1.37
CA VAL A 180 7.62 23.56 0.06
C VAL A 180 6.19 23.88 -0.38
N LEU A 181 5.99 25.06 -0.92
CA LEU A 181 4.73 25.52 -1.51
C LEU A 181 4.82 25.56 -3.04
N ALA A 182 5.97 25.96 -3.59
CA ALA A 182 6.24 25.97 -5.03
C ALA A 182 7.74 25.96 -5.28
N THR A 183 8.14 25.57 -6.49
CA THR A 183 9.51 25.65 -7.03
C THR A 183 9.49 26.12 -8.47
N LYS A 184 10.65 26.22 -9.13
CA LYS A 184 10.70 26.48 -10.59
C LYS A 184 10.01 25.39 -11.43
N TRP A 185 9.89 24.18 -10.89
CA TRP A 185 9.42 22.98 -11.61
C TRP A 185 8.05 22.51 -11.17
N LEU A 186 7.59 22.92 -9.99
CA LEU A 186 6.31 22.51 -9.41
C LEU A 186 5.57 23.77 -8.93
N SER A 187 4.42 24.08 -9.52
CA SER A 187 3.56 25.18 -9.11
C SER A 187 2.82 24.86 -7.81
N TYR A 188 2.24 25.90 -7.18
CA TYR A 188 1.41 25.73 -5.97
C TYR A 188 0.17 24.88 -6.25
N GLU A 189 -0.45 25.06 -7.41
CA GLU A 189 -1.62 24.30 -7.85
C GLU A 189 -1.28 22.82 -8.04
N GLU A 190 -0.17 22.52 -8.70
CA GLU A 190 0.30 21.14 -8.88
C GLU A 190 0.67 20.49 -7.56
N ARG A 191 1.37 21.24 -6.68
CA ARG A 191 1.66 20.76 -5.31
C ARG A 191 0.37 20.45 -4.54
N SER A 192 -0.68 21.29 -4.68
CA SER A 192 -1.98 21.02 -4.05
C SER A 192 -2.65 19.77 -4.59
N LEU A 193 -2.54 19.49 -5.90
CA LEU A 193 -3.03 18.23 -6.48
C LEU A 193 -2.26 17.02 -5.93
N LEU A 194 -0.94 17.15 -5.73
CA LEU A 194 -0.15 16.06 -5.12
C LEU A 194 -0.55 15.80 -3.66
N LYS A 195 -0.95 16.83 -2.90
CA LYS A 195 -1.52 16.65 -1.56
C LYS A 195 -2.84 15.88 -1.59
N ASP A 196 -3.68 16.15 -2.56
CA ASP A 196 -4.92 15.40 -2.73
C ASP A 196 -4.65 13.93 -3.10
N VAL A 197 -3.63 13.68 -3.94
CA VAL A 197 -3.20 12.32 -4.28
C VAL A 197 -2.62 11.60 -3.07
N GLU A 198 -1.79 12.28 -2.25
CA GLU A 198 -1.28 11.75 -0.98
C GLU A 198 -2.42 11.24 -0.09
N GLU A 199 -3.48 12.06 0.12
CA GLU A 199 -4.63 11.66 0.93
C GLU A 199 -5.32 10.40 0.36
N MET A 200 -5.45 10.29 -0.96
CA MET A 200 -6.06 9.11 -1.58
C MET A 200 -5.19 7.86 -1.44
N VAL A 201 -3.87 7.99 -1.57
CA VAL A 201 -2.93 6.89 -1.33
C VAL A 201 -2.98 6.43 0.12
N GLU A 202 -3.01 7.36 1.07
CA GLU A 202 -3.10 7.05 2.50
C GLU A 202 -4.41 6.31 2.83
N VAL A 203 -5.53 6.79 2.29
CA VAL A 203 -6.86 6.22 2.55
C VAL A 203 -7.06 4.86 1.90
N TYR A 204 -6.59 4.69 0.66
CA TYR A 204 -6.93 3.51 -0.14
C TYR A 204 -5.81 2.48 -0.23
N TYR A 205 -4.55 2.92 -0.35
CA TYR A 205 -3.41 2.01 -0.43
C TYR A 205 -2.83 1.69 0.96
N ASN A 206 -2.34 2.70 1.67
CA ASN A 206 -1.61 2.53 2.92
C ASN A 206 -2.47 1.97 4.06
N SER A 207 -3.78 2.19 4.01
CA SER A 207 -4.72 1.59 4.98
C SER A 207 -4.78 0.07 4.93
N GLY A 208 -4.32 -0.56 3.83
CA GLY A 208 -4.42 -1.99 3.60
C GLY A 208 -5.84 -2.55 3.46
N GLN A 209 -6.86 -1.66 3.44
CA GLN A 209 -8.26 -2.07 3.45
C GLN A 209 -8.81 -2.45 2.07
N PHE A 210 -8.11 -2.10 0.99
CA PHE A 210 -8.59 -2.22 -0.40
C PHE A 210 -7.62 -2.99 -1.28
N MET A 211 -6.84 -3.89 -0.72
CA MET A 211 -5.73 -4.54 -1.41
C MET A 211 -6.17 -5.31 -2.66
N HIS A 212 -7.18 -6.17 -2.53
CA HIS A 212 -7.67 -6.99 -3.63
C HIS A 212 -8.47 -6.16 -4.64
N THR A 213 -9.24 -5.19 -4.15
CA THR A 213 -9.98 -4.24 -4.99
C THR A 213 -9.03 -3.41 -5.84
N LEU A 214 -7.95 -2.84 -5.25
CA LEU A 214 -6.96 -2.07 -6.00
C LEU A 214 -6.17 -2.94 -6.97
N GLU A 215 -5.80 -4.15 -6.57
CA GLU A 215 -5.14 -5.10 -7.49
C GLU A 215 -6.01 -5.39 -8.71
N TYR A 216 -7.30 -5.61 -8.52
CA TYR A 216 -8.26 -5.80 -9.60
C TYR A 216 -8.40 -4.53 -10.48
N LEU A 217 -8.60 -3.35 -9.87
CA LEU A 217 -8.83 -2.09 -10.58
C LEU A 217 -7.61 -1.61 -11.36
N LEU A 218 -6.40 -1.90 -10.87
CA LEU A 218 -5.13 -1.43 -11.43
C LEU A 218 -4.37 -2.50 -12.20
N ALA A 219 -4.95 -3.69 -12.36
CA ALA A 219 -4.33 -4.78 -13.12
C ALA A 219 -4.01 -4.35 -14.55
N GLY A 220 -2.73 -4.49 -14.95
CA GLY A 220 -2.26 -4.16 -16.30
C GLY A 220 -2.18 -2.66 -16.63
N ARG A 221 -2.33 -1.78 -15.65
CA ARG A 221 -2.16 -0.33 -15.85
C ARG A 221 -0.72 0.08 -15.60
N GLU A 222 -0.13 0.80 -16.54
CA GLU A 222 1.19 1.44 -16.38
C GLU A 222 1.08 2.77 -15.62
N ASP A 223 -0.03 3.50 -15.80
CA ASP A 223 -0.28 4.78 -15.14
C ASP A 223 -1.27 4.62 -13.96
N THR A 224 -0.74 4.24 -12.82
CA THR A 224 -1.49 4.12 -11.57
C THR A 224 -1.71 5.47 -10.88
N PHE A 225 -0.80 6.43 -11.08
CA PHE A 225 -0.93 7.79 -10.55
C PHE A 225 -2.23 8.46 -11.00
N SER A 226 -2.57 8.34 -12.30
CA SER A 226 -3.80 8.92 -12.85
C SER A 226 -5.07 8.39 -12.20
N PHE A 227 -5.08 7.15 -11.70
CA PHE A 227 -6.21 6.64 -10.94
C PHE A 227 -6.42 7.41 -9.63
N TYR A 228 -5.36 7.62 -8.84
CA TYR A 228 -5.43 8.37 -7.59
C TYR A 228 -5.73 9.84 -7.83
N LEU A 229 -5.19 10.43 -8.88
CA LEU A 229 -5.49 11.82 -9.28
C LEU A 229 -6.97 11.99 -9.68
N GLN A 230 -7.55 11.04 -10.42
CA GLN A 230 -8.97 11.08 -10.76
C GLN A 230 -9.86 10.87 -9.53
N LEU A 231 -9.49 9.95 -8.65
CA LEU A 231 -10.18 9.70 -7.39
C LEU A 231 -10.15 10.93 -6.48
N SER A 232 -8.99 11.63 -6.38
CA SER A 232 -8.87 12.86 -5.59
C SER A 232 -9.75 13.98 -6.15
N ARG A 233 -9.80 14.13 -7.49
CA ARG A 233 -10.71 15.08 -8.15
C ARG A 233 -12.18 14.76 -7.89
N TYR A 234 -12.53 13.48 -7.89
CA TYR A 234 -13.88 13.02 -7.55
C TYR A 234 -14.27 13.40 -6.11
N TYR A 235 -13.35 13.21 -5.16
CA TYR A 235 -13.52 13.63 -3.77
C TYR A 235 -13.66 15.14 -3.64
N ARG A 236 -12.83 15.91 -4.34
CA ARG A 236 -12.86 17.37 -4.32
C ARG A 236 -14.18 17.93 -4.89
N GLN A 237 -14.67 17.37 -6.00
CA GLN A 237 -15.94 17.76 -6.62
C GLN A 237 -17.15 17.55 -5.69
N ARG A 238 -17.05 16.63 -4.73
CA ARG A 238 -18.09 16.30 -3.75
C ARG A 238 -17.85 16.91 -2.38
N GLU A 239 -16.82 17.74 -2.26
CA GLU A 239 -16.45 18.40 -0.99
C GLU A 239 -16.14 17.39 0.14
N TRP A 240 -15.57 16.23 -0.21
CA TRP A 240 -15.22 15.17 0.74
C TRP A 240 -13.77 15.25 1.22
N MET A 241 -12.89 16.04 0.54
CA MET A 241 -11.48 16.18 0.92
C MET A 241 -11.33 16.87 2.28
N GLY A 242 -10.34 16.41 3.07
CA GLY A 242 -10.01 17.00 4.37
C GLY A 242 -10.97 16.63 5.51
N TYR A 243 -11.97 15.78 5.28
CA TYR A 243 -12.88 15.30 6.31
C TYR A 243 -12.58 13.85 6.71
N LYS A 244 -12.79 13.54 8.00
CA LYS A 244 -12.73 12.15 8.48
C LYS A 244 -14.00 11.41 8.08
N HIS A 245 -13.83 10.36 7.31
CA HIS A 245 -14.92 9.49 6.85
C HIS A 245 -14.90 8.14 7.57
N THR A 246 -16.09 7.55 7.73
CA THR A 246 -16.21 6.18 8.25
C THR A 246 -15.61 5.19 7.24
N ARG A 247 -15.25 4.00 7.73
CA ARG A 247 -14.77 2.93 6.86
C ARG A 247 -15.76 2.63 5.74
N LEU A 248 -17.02 2.36 6.05
CA LEU A 248 -18.05 2.03 5.05
C LEU A 248 -18.21 3.14 4.00
N PHE A 249 -18.17 4.41 4.41
CA PHE A 249 -18.19 5.52 3.45
C PHE A 249 -17.09 5.40 2.38
N ARG A 250 -15.88 4.96 2.76
CA ARG A 250 -14.76 4.81 1.81
C ARG A 250 -15.04 3.73 0.77
N TYR A 251 -15.70 2.63 1.17
CA TYR A 251 -16.15 1.59 0.24
C TYR A 251 -17.25 2.12 -0.69
N ASP A 252 -18.24 2.85 -0.15
CA ASP A 252 -19.31 3.48 -0.93
C ASP A 252 -18.73 4.49 -1.94
N ALA A 253 -17.77 5.32 -1.52
CA ALA A 253 -17.14 6.34 -2.34
C ALA A 253 -16.31 5.72 -3.49
N LEU A 254 -15.51 4.69 -3.21
CA LEU A 254 -14.73 4.00 -4.25
C LEU A 254 -15.64 3.30 -5.26
N ARG A 255 -16.70 2.62 -4.79
CA ARG A 255 -17.69 2.00 -5.66
C ARG A 255 -18.36 3.03 -6.55
N ALA A 256 -18.85 4.15 -5.99
CA ALA A 256 -19.50 5.22 -6.74
C ALA A 256 -18.55 5.85 -7.77
N PHE A 257 -17.28 6.10 -7.42
CA PHE A 257 -16.27 6.62 -8.33
C PHE A 257 -16.10 5.72 -9.58
N VAL A 258 -15.98 4.41 -9.37
CA VAL A 258 -15.79 3.46 -10.47
C VAL A 258 -17.07 3.34 -11.29
N SER A 259 -18.25 3.23 -10.67
CA SER A 259 -19.54 3.14 -11.37
C SER A 259 -19.83 4.39 -12.21
N ASP A 260 -19.58 5.60 -11.68
CA ASP A 260 -19.73 6.87 -12.42
C ASP A 260 -18.77 6.95 -13.62
N GLY A 261 -17.54 6.41 -13.46
CA GLY A 261 -16.55 6.30 -14.54
C GLY A 261 -17.01 5.39 -15.66
N LEU A 262 -17.57 4.23 -15.32
CA LEU A 262 -18.15 3.28 -16.29
C LEU A 262 -19.30 3.90 -17.07
N GLN A 263 -20.24 4.58 -16.40
CA GLN A 263 -21.39 5.23 -17.04
C GLN A 263 -20.98 6.33 -18.03
N ARG A 264 -20.00 7.17 -17.67
CA ARG A 264 -19.49 8.24 -18.57
C ARG A 264 -18.90 7.69 -19.86
N ASN A 265 -18.22 6.56 -19.78
CA ASN A 265 -17.63 5.95 -20.97
C ASN A 265 -18.66 5.23 -21.86
N MET A 266 -19.78 4.78 -21.30
CA MET A 266 -20.91 4.22 -22.08
C MET A 266 -21.72 5.30 -22.78
N THR A 267 -21.73 6.54 -22.28
CA THR A 267 -22.51 7.68 -22.81
C THR A 267 -21.69 8.62 -23.72
N ALA A 268 -20.36 8.47 -23.75
CA ALA A 268 -19.52 9.23 -24.65
C ALA A 268 -19.76 8.76 -26.10
N GLU A 269 -20.46 9.57 -26.89
CA GLU A 269 -20.53 9.36 -28.34
C GLU A 269 -19.10 9.33 -28.90
N PRO A 270 -18.82 8.47 -29.90
CA PRO A 270 -17.51 8.48 -30.56
C PRO A 270 -17.33 9.83 -31.25
N GLU A 271 -16.52 10.70 -30.65
CA GLU A 271 -16.07 11.91 -31.35
C GLU A 271 -15.50 11.51 -32.70
N ASN A 272 -15.96 12.15 -33.78
CA ASN A 272 -15.49 11.99 -35.17
C ASN A 272 -13.96 12.11 -35.23
N ILE A 273 -13.26 10.97 -35.21
CA ILE A 273 -11.81 10.89 -35.25
C ILE A 273 -11.42 10.65 -36.70
N SER A 274 -10.68 11.60 -37.28
CA SER A 274 -10.03 11.41 -38.58
C SER A 274 -9.02 10.25 -38.46
N GLU A 275 -9.07 9.31 -39.42
CA GLU A 275 -8.35 8.02 -39.47
C GLU A 275 -6.80 8.10 -39.62
N SER A 276 -6.13 9.18 -39.28
CA SER A 276 -4.74 9.40 -39.72
C SER A 276 -3.66 9.29 -38.66
N ASP A 277 -3.92 8.82 -37.42
CA ASP A 277 -2.88 8.67 -36.40
C ASP A 277 -2.84 7.27 -35.76
N PRO A 278 -1.93 6.38 -36.22
CA PRO A 278 -1.84 4.99 -35.67
C PRO A 278 -1.39 4.88 -34.21
N LYS A 279 -0.83 5.95 -33.63
CA LYS A 279 -0.42 5.97 -32.22
C LYS A 279 -1.57 6.28 -31.25
N ARG A 280 -2.73 6.70 -31.78
CA ARG A 280 -3.92 7.05 -30.99
C ARG A 280 -4.89 5.89 -30.79
N SER A 281 -4.77 4.82 -31.59
CA SER A 281 -5.64 3.63 -31.47
C SER A 281 -5.39 2.84 -30.16
N VAL A 282 -4.18 2.92 -29.59
CA VAL A 282 -3.81 2.24 -28.36
C VAL A 282 -4.43 2.89 -27.10
N ARG A 283 -4.90 4.16 -27.20
CA ARG A 283 -5.52 4.85 -26.06
C ARG A 283 -7.01 4.58 -25.87
N LYS A 284 -7.70 3.96 -26.82
CA LYS A 284 -9.14 3.65 -26.73
C LYS A 284 -9.46 2.39 -25.96
N ASP A 285 -8.53 1.46 -25.79
CA ASP A 285 -8.80 0.14 -25.22
C ASP A 285 -8.57 0.03 -23.70
N THR A 286 -8.10 1.09 -23.03
CA THR A 286 -7.42 0.85 -21.76
C THR A 286 -8.22 1.19 -20.50
N VAL A 287 -9.34 1.88 -20.58
CA VAL A 287 -9.98 2.35 -19.32
C VAL A 287 -11.33 1.69 -19.02
N CYS A 288 -12.01 1.08 -19.98
CA CYS A 288 -13.40 0.67 -19.78
C CYS A 288 -13.84 -0.71 -20.21
N ALA A 289 -13.06 -1.49 -20.86
CA ALA A 289 -13.46 -2.81 -21.27
C ALA A 289 -13.29 -3.79 -20.10
N LYS A 290 -14.35 -4.06 -19.36
CA LYS A 290 -14.52 -5.21 -18.47
C LYS A 290 -14.43 -5.01 -16.94
N PHE A 291 -14.77 -3.87 -16.38
CA PHE A 291 -15.20 -3.91 -14.98
C PHE A 291 -16.68 -4.30 -14.93
N GLU A 292 -16.96 -5.56 -14.62
CA GLU A 292 -18.30 -5.93 -14.25
C GLU A 292 -18.59 -5.32 -12.86
N GLU A 293 -19.63 -4.52 -12.74
CA GLU A 293 -19.99 -3.88 -11.46
C GLU A 293 -20.21 -4.91 -10.35
N GLU A 294 -20.72 -6.08 -10.72
CA GLU A 294 -20.89 -7.21 -9.81
C GLU A 294 -19.55 -7.70 -9.27
N LEU A 295 -18.53 -7.84 -10.13
CA LEU A 295 -17.20 -8.31 -9.72
C LEU A 295 -16.49 -7.28 -8.84
N LEU A 296 -16.61 -5.98 -9.14
CA LEU A 296 -16.13 -4.92 -8.26
C LEU A 296 -16.78 -5.00 -6.87
N THR A 297 -18.11 -5.22 -6.85
CA THR A 297 -18.87 -5.37 -5.60
C THR A 297 -18.32 -6.54 -4.77
N GLU A 298 -18.00 -7.66 -5.41
CA GLU A 298 -17.42 -8.83 -4.75
C GLU A 298 -16.03 -8.55 -4.16
N TYR A 299 -15.15 -7.89 -4.91
CA TYR A 299 -13.82 -7.50 -4.38
C TYR A 299 -13.92 -6.54 -3.19
N LEU A 300 -14.82 -5.55 -3.26
CA LEU A 300 -15.05 -4.62 -2.14
C LEU A 300 -15.57 -5.36 -0.90
N LEU A 301 -16.50 -6.29 -1.05
CA LEU A 301 -17.00 -7.11 0.05
C LEU A 301 -15.91 -8.02 0.61
N HIS A 302 -15.09 -8.60 -0.27
CA HIS A 302 -13.97 -9.43 0.15
C HIS A 302 -12.99 -8.65 1.03
N ASP A 303 -12.55 -7.49 0.57
CA ASP A 303 -11.65 -6.62 1.34
C ASP A 303 -12.29 -6.16 2.67
N LEU A 304 -13.58 -5.84 2.67
CA LEU A 304 -14.30 -5.45 3.87
C LEU A 304 -14.26 -6.58 4.92
N TYR A 305 -14.60 -7.80 4.52
CA TYR A 305 -14.66 -8.95 5.43
C TYR A 305 -13.31 -9.57 5.75
N LEU A 306 -12.27 -9.35 4.95
CA LEU A 306 -10.89 -9.68 5.34
C LEU A 306 -10.40 -8.84 6.51
N THR A 307 -10.89 -7.61 6.63
CA THR A 307 -10.38 -6.67 7.63
C THR A 307 -11.11 -6.76 8.95
N GLU A 308 -12.43 -6.98 8.93
CA GLU A 308 -13.26 -7.09 10.14
C GLU A 308 -14.58 -7.80 9.88
N ASN A 309 -15.16 -8.39 10.92
CA ASN A 309 -16.54 -8.83 10.89
C ASN A 309 -17.49 -7.64 11.00
N SER A 310 -17.75 -6.99 9.86
CA SER A 310 -18.62 -5.81 9.82
C SER A 310 -20.05 -6.18 10.19
N LYS A 311 -20.56 -5.61 11.29
CA LYS A 311 -21.94 -5.81 11.74
C LYS A 311 -22.96 -5.13 10.82
N LYS A 312 -22.54 -4.04 10.15
CA LYS A 312 -23.35 -3.31 9.19
C LYS A 312 -22.95 -3.72 7.78
N ARG A 313 -23.86 -4.42 7.10
CA ARG A 313 -23.70 -4.77 5.70
C ARG A 313 -23.94 -3.54 4.83
N PRO A 314 -23.13 -3.28 3.79
CA PRO A 314 -23.40 -2.20 2.84
C PRO A 314 -24.74 -2.41 2.10
N ASP A 315 -25.44 -1.32 1.79
CA ASP A 315 -26.75 -1.38 1.12
C ASP A 315 -26.67 -1.93 -0.31
N TRP A 316 -25.51 -1.83 -0.95
CA TRP A 316 -25.24 -2.36 -2.30
C TRP A 316 -24.80 -3.84 -2.30
N ALA A 317 -24.58 -4.45 -1.16
CA ALA A 317 -24.24 -5.86 -1.08
C ALA A 317 -25.47 -6.72 -1.36
N CYS A 318 -25.28 -7.87 -2.05
CA CYS A 318 -26.34 -8.82 -2.33
C CYS A 318 -27.03 -9.31 -1.04
N ASP A 319 -28.28 -9.79 -1.16
CA ASP A 319 -28.97 -10.42 -0.05
C ASP A 319 -28.17 -11.61 0.51
N ASP A 320 -28.03 -11.67 1.81
CA ASP A 320 -27.22 -12.68 2.52
C ASP A 320 -28.07 -13.82 3.16
N THR A 321 -29.35 -13.90 2.84
CA THR A 321 -30.27 -14.88 3.42
C THR A 321 -29.81 -16.32 3.17
N GLU A 322 -29.43 -16.62 1.93
CA GLU A 322 -28.92 -17.94 1.56
C GLU A 322 -27.57 -18.23 2.24
N THR A 323 -26.69 -17.23 2.27
CA THR A 323 -25.38 -17.31 2.91
C THR A 323 -25.48 -17.60 4.42
N LYS A 324 -26.40 -16.93 5.11
CA LYS A 324 -26.71 -17.20 6.52
C LYS A 324 -27.24 -18.61 6.74
N GLN A 325 -28.09 -19.10 5.84
CA GLN A 325 -28.60 -20.47 5.89
C GLN A 325 -27.47 -21.47 5.67
N ARG A 326 -26.58 -21.22 4.71
CA ARG A 326 -25.41 -22.04 4.42
C ARG A 326 -24.45 -22.08 5.61
N LEU A 327 -24.21 -20.97 6.29
CA LEU A 327 -23.39 -20.92 7.50
C LEU A 327 -23.95 -21.79 8.63
N LYS A 328 -25.28 -21.84 8.79
CA LYS A 328 -25.92 -22.77 9.75
C LYS A 328 -25.69 -24.24 9.38
N GLN A 329 -25.78 -24.58 8.08
CA GLN A 329 -25.50 -25.93 7.58
C GLN A 329 -24.05 -26.33 7.80
N ILE A 330 -23.09 -25.43 7.55
CA ILE A 330 -21.65 -25.67 7.76
C ILE A 330 -21.34 -25.98 9.24
N ARG A 331 -22.10 -25.45 10.18
CA ARG A 331 -21.96 -25.76 11.62
C ARG A 331 -22.42 -27.18 11.97
N ASP A 332 -23.27 -27.83 11.14
CA ASP A 332 -23.72 -29.20 11.34
C ASP A 332 -22.65 -30.22 10.88
N PRO A 333 -22.09 -31.06 11.77
CA PRO A 333 -21.12 -32.08 11.41
C PRO A 333 -21.60 -33.08 10.36
N ARG A 334 -22.90 -33.43 10.38
CA ARG A 334 -23.48 -34.40 9.44
C ARG A 334 -23.54 -33.82 8.04
N TRP A 335 -23.91 -32.55 7.93
CA TRP A 335 -23.95 -31.85 6.68
C TRP A 335 -22.53 -31.73 6.08
N ARG A 336 -21.50 -31.37 6.89
CA ARG A 336 -20.11 -31.30 6.44
C ARG A 336 -19.60 -32.61 5.88
N ALA A 337 -19.87 -33.71 6.58
CA ALA A 337 -19.45 -35.04 6.15
C ALA A 337 -20.05 -35.48 4.80
N GLN A 338 -21.22 -34.95 4.43
CA GLN A 338 -21.90 -35.30 3.19
C GLN A 338 -21.55 -34.38 2.02
N HIS A 339 -21.17 -33.12 2.26
CA HIS A 339 -21.10 -32.09 1.23
C HIS A 339 -19.69 -31.48 1.04
N LEU A 340 -18.75 -31.72 1.94
CA LEU A 340 -17.41 -31.16 1.88
C LEU A 340 -16.36 -32.27 1.72
N LYS A 341 -15.21 -31.90 1.11
CA LYS A 341 -14.03 -32.75 1.10
C LYS A 341 -13.50 -32.93 2.53
N GLN A 342 -12.89 -34.07 2.82
CA GLN A 342 -12.39 -34.41 4.17
C GLN A 342 -11.43 -33.34 4.72
N GLU A 343 -10.58 -32.78 3.86
CA GLU A 343 -9.65 -31.70 4.23
C GLU A 343 -10.38 -30.43 4.65
N GLN A 344 -11.36 -29.98 3.86
CA GLN A 344 -12.20 -28.80 4.16
C GLN A 344 -13.01 -28.99 5.44
N ALA A 345 -13.61 -30.18 5.63
CA ALA A 345 -14.35 -30.50 6.85
C ALA A 345 -13.45 -30.45 8.09
N GLY A 346 -12.21 -30.97 7.99
CA GLY A 346 -11.24 -30.93 9.09
C GLY A 346 -10.74 -29.53 9.41
N GLN A 347 -10.55 -28.66 8.42
CA GLN A 347 -10.20 -27.26 8.62
C GLN A 347 -11.34 -26.51 9.35
N ILE A 348 -12.58 -26.69 8.89
CA ILE A 348 -13.76 -26.07 9.53
C ILE A 348 -13.94 -26.55 10.97
N GLU A 349 -13.70 -27.81 11.27
CA GLU A 349 -13.76 -28.32 12.65
C GLU A 349 -12.76 -27.61 13.56
N LYS A 350 -11.53 -27.38 13.09
CA LYS A 350 -10.52 -26.62 13.85
C LYS A 350 -10.96 -25.17 14.08
N ILE A 351 -11.52 -24.51 13.06
CA ILE A 351 -12.06 -23.16 13.17
C ILE A 351 -13.21 -23.10 14.17
N LEU A 352 -14.18 -24.02 14.09
CA LEU A 352 -15.33 -24.06 14.97
C LEU A 352 -14.98 -24.42 16.42
N ALA A 353 -13.92 -25.21 16.64
CA ALA A 353 -13.44 -25.56 17.97
C ALA A 353 -12.94 -24.34 18.76
N ASN A 354 -12.44 -23.33 18.08
CA ASN A 354 -11.93 -22.10 18.69
C ASN A 354 -13.04 -21.10 19.10
N ARG A 355 -14.32 -21.41 18.87
CA ARG A 355 -15.50 -20.56 19.15
C ARG A 355 -15.36 -19.15 18.58
N THR A 356 -14.76 -19.02 17.41
CA THR A 356 -14.49 -17.73 16.76
C THR A 356 -15.74 -17.15 16.13
N ASP A 357 -15.73 -15.84 15.98
CA ASP A 357 -16.74 -15.14 15.21
C ASP A 357 -16.48 -15.41 13.72
N LEU A 358 -17.52 -15.90 13.01
CA LEU A 358 -17.40 -16.36 11.63
C LEU A 358 -18.33 -15.57 10.73
N HIS A 359 -17.85 -15.24 9.55
CA HIS A 359 -18.64 -14.72 8.46
C HIS A 359 -18.51 -15.61 7.23
N LEU A 360 -19.60 -15.81 6.51
CA LEU A 360 -19.62 -16.52 5.23
C LEU A 360 -20.17 -15.59 4.15
N GLU A 361 -19.51 -15.53 3.00
CA GLU A 361 -19.95 -14.75 1.86
C GLU A 361 -19.87 -15.57 0.58
N TYR A 362 -20.77 -15.31 -0.39
CA TYR A 362 -20.82 -15.96 -1.68
C TYR A 362 -20.30 -15.03 -2.78
N TYR A 363 -19.32 -15.49 -3.56
CA TYR A 363 -18.64 -14.74 -4.60
C TYR A 363 -18.72 -15.47 -5.94
N PRO A 364 -19.85 -15.37 -6.68
CA PRO A 364 -20.05 -16.12 -7.92
C PRO A 364 -19.08 -15.72 -9.04
N LYS A 365 -18.65 -14.47 -9.10
CA LYS A 365 -17.74 -13.97 -10.14
C LYS A 365 -16.26 -14.10 -9.77
N MET A 366 -15.91 -13.80 -8.53
CA MET A 366 -14.52 -13.78 -8.07
C MET A 366 -13.95 -15.22 -7.95
N CYS A 367 -14.70 -16.15 -7.34
CA CYS A 367 -14.21 -17.52 -7.12
C CYS A 367 -15.25 -18.63 -7.39
N GLY A 368 -16.48 -18.29 -7.78
CA GLY A 368 -17.53 -19.26 -8.03
C GLY A 368 -18.00 -20.05 -6.80
N GLY A 369 -17.75 -19.54 -5.60
CA GLY A 369 -17.97 -20.28 -4.36
C GLY A 369 -18.19 -19.40 -3.14
N TYR A 370 -18.12 -20.05 -1.98
CA TYR A 370 -18.24 -19.39 -0.68
C TYR A 370 -16.84 -19.18 -0.07
N LEU A 371 -16.62 -18.01 0.57
CA LEU A 371 -15.48 -17.77 1.44
C LEU A 371 -15.94 -17.70 2.90
N LEU A 372 -15.31 -18.49 3.75
CA LEU A 372 -15.51 -18.48 5.19
C LEU A 372 -14.38 -17.68 5.85
N TYR A 373 -14.73 -16.62 6.54
CA TYR A 373 -13.81 -15.75 7.27
C TYR A 373 -13.81 -16.14 8.75
N ASP A 374 -12.60 -16.28 9.31
CA ASP A 374 -12.37 -16.57 10.73
C ASP A 374 -11.69 -15.37 11.38
N TYR A 375 -12.37 -14.76 12.36
CA TYR A 375 -11.90 -13.59 13.10
C TYR A 375 -11.27 -13.97 14.45
N SER A 376 -10.61 -15.13 14.52
CA SER A 376 -9.90 -15.49 15.74
C SER A 376 -8.74 -14.53 16.02
N PRO A 377 -8.44 -14.24 17.30
CA PRO A 377 -7.33 -13.33 17.65
C PRO A 377 -5.96 -13.79 17.18
N VAL A 378 -5.82 -15.06 16.78
CA VAL A 378 -4.53 -15.69 16.43
C VAL A 378 -4.28 -15.71 14.91
N SER A 379 -5.31 -15.66 14.08
CA SER A 379 -5.15 -15.63 12.61
C SER A 379 -6.41 -15.15 11.93
N TYR A 380 -6.35 -14.00 11.27
CA TYR A 380 -7.35 -13.64 10.28
C TYR A 380 -7.11 -14.52 9.05
N THR A 381 -7.94 -15.53 8.85
CA THR A 381 -7.85 -16.43 7.71
C THR A 381 -9.19 -16.57 7.02
N HIS A 382 -9.15 -16.85 5.72
CA HIS A 382 -10.34 -17.23 4.96
C HIS A 382 -10.16 -18.60 4.32
N LEU A 383 -11.24 -19.33 4.17
CA LEU A 383 -11.29 -20.64 3.57
C LEU A 383 -12.28 -20.65 2.39
N THR A 384 -11.82 -21.04 1.21
CA THR A 384 -12.67 -21.26 0.04
C THR A 384 -13.43 -22.59 0.19
N LEU A 385 -14.77 -22.54 0.03
CA LEU A 385 -15.67 -23.67 0.16
C LEU A 385 -16.38 -24.01 -1.15
#